data_eafee8ec1a10c76196706f02c17ab574
#
_entry.id   eafee8ec1a10c76196706f02c17ab574
#
_cell.length_a   1.000
_cell.length_b   1.000
_cell.length_c   1.000
_cell.angle_alpha   90.00
_cell.angle_beta   90.00
_cell.angle_gamma   90.00
#
_symmetry.space_group_name_H-M   'P 1'
#
loop_
_entity.id
_entity.type
_entity.pdbx_description
1 polymer ?
#
loop_
_entity_poly.entity_id
_entity_poly.type
_entity_poly.pdbx_seq_one_letter_code
_entity_poly.pdbx_strand_id
1 'polypeptide(L)'
;MTYDETWDAGPNHRVPVAALAALAALLALAVSAFVFVHQTGAVDAERAARNAEVNGLARRIEALEERNSTLSGRLGSAEKTLKRRETGIAPLASRVLRSVFTVQTENGLGSGFVAWTDGGASYLVTANHVVEGQLGSGVTISRKGGSWSGDINAVDPKHDLAVIRIEGRPADASPLWQNSHGRKPRTGDQLLLVGSPYGLYGSVTTGIVSRVTPRVIQTDAAANPGNSGGPALDRQGNVVGVLVSGGGENINFAVPISLACARLRHC
;
A
#
# COMPACT_ATOMS: atom_id res chain seq x y z
N MET A 1 -52.95 -116.47 53.50
CA MET A 1 -53.15 -115.09 52.94
C MET A 1 -51.80 -114.61 52.58
N THR A 2 -51.46 -114.71 51.36
CA THR A 2 -50.18 -114.21 50.77
C THR A 2 -50.53 -113.03 49.84
N TYR A 3 -49.97 -111.88 50.20
CA TYR A 3 -50.04 -110.69 49.32
C TYR A 3 -48.74 -110.72 48.46
N ASP A 4 -48.98 -110.75 47.22
CA ASP A 4 -47.97 -110.59 46.17
C ASP A 4 -48.03 -109.10 45.70
N GLU A 5 -46.97 -108.35 46.07
CA GLU A 5 -46.83 -106.99 45.55
C GLU A 5 -45.80 -107.03 44.43
N THR A 6 -46.32 -107.02 43.19
CA THR A 6 -45.51 -106.73 41.97
C THR A 6 -45.31 -105.26 41.82
N TRP A 7 -44.11 -104.75 42.05
CA TRP A 7 -43.69 -103.41 41.69
C TRP A 7 -43.38 -103.37 40.18
N ASP A 8 -44.21 -102.65 39.43
CA ASP A 8 -43.99 -102.38 38.00
C ASP A 8 -43.00 -101.25 37.85
N ALA A 9 -41.77 -101.54 37.43
CA ALA A 9 -40.76 -100.52 37.14
C ALA A 9 -41.04 -99.88 35.81
N GLY A 10 -41.59 -98.69 35.85
CA GLY A 10 -41.82 -97.88 34.63
C GLY A 10 -40.55 -97.70 33.75
N PRO A 11 -40.68 -97.36 32.47
CA PRO A 11 -39.60 -97.36 31.54
C PRO A 11 -38.52 -96.30 31.88
N ASN A 12 -37.35 -96.81 32.21
CA ASN A 12 -36.15 -95.94 32.37
C ASN A 12 -35.78 -95.30 31.03
N HIS A 13 -36.23 -94.09 30.79
CA HIS A 13 -35.75 -93.27 29.72
C HIS A 13 -34.31 -92.80 30.03
N ARG A 14 -33.35 -93.67 29.80
CA ARG A 14 -31.93 -93.28 29.82
C ARG A 14 -31.64 -92.56 28.52
N VAL A 15 -31.51 -91.22 28.59
CA VAL A 15 -31.04 -90.46 27.41
C VAL A 15 -29.66 -91.02 27.04
N PRO A 16 -29.47 -91.48 25.80
CA PRO A 16 -28.20 -92.07 25.41
C PRO A 16 -27.10 -91.03 25.51
N VAL A 17 -25.96 -91.40 26.07
CA VAL A 17 -24.79 -90.52 26.31
C VAL A 17 -24.32 -89.82 25.02
N ALA A 18 -24.53 -90.51 23.89
CA ALA A 18 -24.26 -89.88 22.53
C ALA A 18 -25.13 -88.65 22.25
N ALA A 19 -26.42 -88.67 22.70
CA ALA A 19 -27.31 -87.52 22.46
C ALA A 19 -26.92 -86.33 23.33
N LEU A 20 -26.46 -86.56 24.57
CA LEU A 20 -25.90 -85.52 25.45
C LEU A 20 -24.60 -84.93 24.92
N ALA A 21 -23.72 -85.80 24.39
CA ALA A 21 -22.48 -85.35 23.77
C ALA A 21 -22.72 -84.53 22.48
N ALA A 22 -23.72 -84.94 21.65
CA ALA A 22 -24.10 -84.16 20.47
C ALA A 22 -24.68 -82.81 20.84
N LEU A 23 -25.51 -82.75 21.91
CA LEU A 23 -26.07 -81.48 22.37
C LEU A 23 -24.99 -80.51 22.87
N ALA A 24 -24.03 -81.08 23.65
CA ALA A 24 -22.89 -80.28 24.14
C ALA A 24 -21.99 -79.74 23.02
N ALA A 25 -21.75 -80.57 21.95
CA ALA A 25 -21.00 -80.13 20.78
C ALA A 25 -21.73 -79.02 20.00
N LEU A 26 -23.08 -79.12 19.83
CA LEU A 26 -23.87 -78.07 19.19
C LEU A 26 -23.89 -76.78 20.02
N LEU A 27 -23.99 -76.92 21.34
CA LEU A 27 -23.91 -75.75 22.21
C LEU A 27 -22.52 -75.08 22.15
N ALA A 28 -21.43 -75.84 22.12
CA ALA A 28 -20.07 -75.30 21.97
C ALA A 28 -19.88 -74.59 20.66
N LEU A 29 -20.42 -75.17 19.56
CA LEU A 29 -20.39 -74.51 18.23
C LEU A 29 -21.24 -73.22 18.22
N ALA A 30 -22.41 -73.21 18.82
CA ALA A 30 -23.27 -72.03 18.93
C ALA A 30 -22.57 -70.90 19.72
N VAL A 31 -21.95 -71.27 20.86
CA VAL A 31 -21.17 -70.30 21.68
C VAL A 31 -19.98 -69.76 20.92
N SER A 32 -19.24 -70.65 20.20
CA SER A 32 -18.09 -70.23 19.40
C SER A 32 -18.51 -69.29 18.24
N ALA A 33 -19.60 -69.58 17.57
CA ALA A 33 -20.16 -68.74 16.52
C ALA A 33 -20.63 -67.39 17.08
N PHE A 34 -21.30 -67.38 18.25
CA PHE A 34 -21.74 -66.15 18.92
C PHE A 34 -20.56 -65.27 19.31
N VAL A 35 -19.52 -65.87 19.93
CA VAL A 35 -18.30 -65.12 20.31
C VAL A 35 -17.61 -64.55 19.07
N PHE A 36 -17.49 -65.32 17.99
CA PHE A 36 -16.88 -64.92 16.75
C PHE A 36 -17.64 -63.72 16.14
N VAL A 37 -18.94 -63.78 16.03
CA VAL A 37 -19.79 -62.68 15.49
C VAL A 37 -19.66 -61.45 16.37
N HIS A 38 -19.61 -61.61 17.69
CA HIS A 38 -19.53 -60.49 18.61
C HIS A 38 -18.15 -59.82 18.56
N GLN A 39 -17.07 -60.59 18.42
CA GLN A 39 -15.71 -60.08 18.26
C GLN A 39 -15.50 -59.39 16.94
N THR A 40 -16.01 -59.95 15.82
CA THR A 40 -15.90 -59.28 14.51
C THR A 40 -16.66 -57.97 14.48
N GLY A 41 -17.88 -57.90 15.08
CA GLY A 41 -18.66 -56.69 15.18
C GLY A 41 -17.97 -55.59 16.00
N ALA A 42 -17.29 -55.92 17.08
CA ALA A 42 -16.53 -54.96 17.88
C ALA A 42 -15.31 -54.40 17.11
N VAL A 43 -14.58 -55.26 16.41
CA VAL A 43 -13.43 -54.87 15.59
C VAL A 43 -13.87 -53.96 14.42
N ASP A 44 -14.99 -54.29 13.78
CA ASP A 44 -15.50 -53.49 12.68
C ASP A 44 -16.01 -52.11 13.14
N ALA A 45 -16.63 -52.02 14.32
CA ALA A 45 -17.02 -50.77 14.94
C ALA A 45 -15.79 -49.89 15.29
N GLU A 46 -14.72 -50.49 15.84
CA GLU A 46 -13.47 -49.77 16.14
C GLU A 46 -12.78 -49.27 14.85
N ARG A 47 -12.77 -50.09 13.78
CA ARG A 47 -12.24 -49.69 12.48
C ARG A 47 -13.06 -48.54 11.87
N ALA A 48 -14.37 -48.60 11.95
CA ALA A 48 -15.25 -47.54 11.45
C ALA A 48 -15.01 -46.22 12.22
N ALA A 49 -14.88 -46.29 13.56
CA ALA A 49 -14.57 -45.12 14.39
C ALA A 49 -13.21 -44.52 14.03
N ARG A 50 -12.17 -45.37 13.89
CA ARG A 50 -10.82 -44.91 13.47
C ARG A 50 -10.80 -44.31 12.07
N ASN A 51 -11.52 -44.90 11.12
CA ASN A 51 -11.66 -44.35 9.78
C ASN A 51 -12.39 -42.98 9.77
N ALA A 52 -13.43 -42.83 10.61
CA ALA A 52 -14.11 -41.57 10.76
C ALA A 52 -13.20 -40.47 11.33
N GLU A 53 -12.35 -40.82 12.32
CA GLU A 53 -11.34 -39.91 12.86
C GLU A 53 -10.29 -39.52 11.84
N VAL A 54 -9.72 -40.48 11.10
CA VAL A 54 -8.76 -40.23 10.01
C VAL A 54 -9.35 -39.31 8.94
N ASN A 55 -10.56 -39.60 8.52
CA ASN A 55 -11.28 -38.74 7.54
C ASN A 55 -11.58 -37.33 8.09
N GLY A 56 -11.83 -37.23 9.42
CA GLY A 56 -11.98 -35.95 10.12
C GLY A 56 -10.69 -35.14 10.12
N LEU A 57 -9.57 -35.78 10.42
CA LEU A 57 -8.24 -35.17 10.38
C LEU A 57 -7.85 -34.77 8.97
N ALA A 58 -8.07 -35.62 7.96
CA ALA A 58 -7.79 -35.29 6.56
C ALA A 58 -8.52 -34.00 6.12
N ARG A 59 -9.81 -33.89 6.43
CA ARG A 59 -10.59 -32.66 6.13
C ARG A 59 -10.05 -31.42 6.85
N ARG A 60 -9.55 -31.58 8.09
CA ARG A 60 -8.92 -30.46 8.82
C ARG A 60 -7.60 -30.05 8.19
N ILE A 61 -6.79 -30.98 7.74
CA ILE A 61 -5.54 -30.72 7.04
C ILE A 61 -5.83 -29.95 5.74
N GLU A 62 -6.77 -30.41 4.92
CA GLU A 62 -7.15 -29.76 3.68
C GLU A 62 -7.66 -28.31 3.92
N ALA A 63 -8.51 -28.11 4.93
CA ALA A 63 -8.97 -26.78 5.30
C ALA A 63 -7.85 -25.86 5.81
N LEU A 64 -6.84 -26.42 6.51
CA LEU A 64 -5.67 -25.67 6.96
C LEU A 64 -4.74 -25.31 5.80
N GLU A 65 -4.55 -26.20 4.84
CA GLU A 65 -3.77 -25.95 3.63
C GLU A 65 -4.38 -24.86 2.78
N GLU A 66 -5.71 -24.89 2.59
CA GLU A 66 -6.45 -23.83 1.88
C GLU A 66 -6.32 -22.47 2.58
N ARG A 67 -6.47 -22.44 3.92
CA ARG A 67 -6.26 -21.21 4.70
C ARG A 67 -4.83 -20.72 4.60
N ASN A 68 -3.85 -21.60 4.66
CA ASN A 68 -2.43 -21.23 4.56
C ASN A 68 -2.11 -20.66 3.16
N SER A 69 -2.65 -21.28 2.10
CA SER A 69 -2.54 -20.76 0.72
C SER A 69 -3.15 -19.38 0.59
N THR A 70 -4.36 -19.18 1.14
CA THR A 70 -5.04 -17.88 1.13
C THR A 70 -4.25 -16.81 1.90
N LEU A 71 -3.74 -17.15 3.08
CA LEU A 71 -2.91 -16.25 3.90
C LEU A 71 -1.60 -15.89 3.19
N SER A 72 -0.95 -16.86 2.58
CA SER A 72 0.28 -16.63 1.80
C SER A 72 0.04 -15.70 0.61
N GLY A 73 -1.09 -15.85 -0.10
CA GLY A 73 -1.50 -14.94 -1.17
C GLY A 73 -1.76 -13.52 -0.67
N ARG A 74 -2.44 -13.38 0.47
CA ARG A 74 -2.69 -12.06 1.10
C ARG A 74 -1.40 -11.41 1.59
N LEU A 75 -0.49 -12.18 2.17
CA LEU A 75 0.83 -11.70 2.61
C LEU A 75 1.65 -11.20 1.41
N GLY A 76 1.76 -11.97 0.33
CA GLY A 76 2.46 -11.56 -0.88
C GLY A 76 1.86 -10.30 -1.53
N SER A 77 0.52 -10.14 -1.46
CA SER A 77 -0.16 -8.93 -1.94
C SER A 77 0.13 -7.72 -1.03
N ALA A 78 0.15 -7.92 0.28
CA ALA A 78 0.49 -6.90 1.26
C ALA A 78 1.95 -6.48 1.14
N GLU A 79 2.88 -7.42 0.98
CA GLU A 79 4.30 -7.14 0.74
C GLU A 79 4.52 -6.36 -0.56
N LYS A 80 3.87 -6.73 -1.67
CA LYS A 80 3.91 -5.96 -2.92
C LYS A 80 3.38 -4.55 -2.73
N THR A 81 2.32 -4.37 -1.95
CA THR A 81 1.73 -3.05 -1.66
C THR A 81 2.66 -2.23 -0.78
N LEU A 82 3.28 -2.84 0.25
CA LEU A 82 4.29 -2.20 1.08
C LEU A 82 5.52 -1.82 0.24
N LYS A 83 6.04 -2.72 -0.56
CA LYS A 83 7.19 -2.47 -1.45
C LYS A 83 6.91 -1.36 -2.47
N ARG A 84 5.67 -1.25 -2.99
CA ARG A 84 5.24 -0.10 -3.80
C ARG A 84 5.15 1.20 -2.99
N ARG A 85 4.84 1.15 -1.71
CA ARG A 85 4.87 2.32 -0.80
C ARG A 85 6.28 2.68 -0.35
N GLU A 86 7.15 1.68 -0.24
CA GLU A 86 8.58 1.80 0.07
C GLU A 86 9.47 2.05 -1.16
N THR A 87 8.95 2.01 -2.40
CA THR A 87 9.65 2.60 -3.54
C THR A 87 9.80 4.08 -3.23
N GLY A 88 10.94 4.37 -2.64
CA GLY A 88 11.27 5.59 -1.95
C GLY A 88 11.02 6.82 -2.83
N ILE A 89 11.16 7.96 -2.22
CA ILE A 89 11.10 9.31 -2.82
C ILE A 89 11.93 9.40 -4.12
N ALA A 90 12.96 8.58 -4.30
CA ALA A 90 13.89 8.64 -5.42
C ALA A 90 13.24 8.55 -6.83
N PRO A 91 12.34 7.62 -7.14
CA PRO A 91 11.68 7.60 -8.45
C PRO A 91 10.78 8.83 -8.69
N LEU A 92 10.10 9.29 -7.63
CA LEU A 92 9.30 10.51 -7.68
C LEU A 92 10.18 11.74 -7.91
N ALA A 93 11.23 11.88 -7.11
CA ALA A 93 12.20 12.96 -7.25
C ALA A 93 12.80 13.00 -8.66
N SER A 94 13.26 11.86 -9.18
CA SER A 94 13.82 11.77 -10.55
C SER A 94 12.83 12.19 -11.63
N ARG A 95 11.54 11.92 -11.46
CA ARG A 95 10.49 12.36 -12.37
C ARG A 95 10.27 13.86 -12.28
N VAL A 96 10.11 14.40 -11.06
CA VAL A 96 9.79 15.81 -10.82
C VAL A 96 10.96 16.71 -11.19
N LEU A 97 12.18 16.32 -10.87
CA LEU A 97 13.39 17.07 -11.19
C LEU A 97 13.53 17.42 -12.68
N ARG A 98 12.99 16.61 -13.57
CA ARG A 98 12.97 16.94 -15.00
C ARG A 98 12.18 18.20 -15.33
N SER A 99 11.28 18.61 -14.45
CA SER A 99 10.40 19.78 -14.65
C SER A 99 10.71 20.94 -13.71
N VAL A 100 11.77 20.82 -12.89
CA VAL A 100 12.21 21.88 -11.97
C VAL A 100 13.50 22.50 -12.50
N PHE A 101 13.62 23.80 -12.38
CA PHE A 101 14.68 24.61 -12.97
C PHE A 101 15.21 25.61 -11.95
N THR A 102 16.47 25.99 -12.09
CA THR A 102 17.03 27.15 -11.43
C THR A 102 16.56 28.41 -12.19
N VAL A 103 16.06 29.38 -11.49
CA VAL A 103 15.71 30.71 -11.97
C VAL A 103 16.78 31.68 -11.48
N GLN A 104 17.48 32.32 -12.39
CA GLN A 104 18.54 33.27 -12.10
C GLN A 104 18.24 34.62 -12.73
N THR A 105 18.36 35.65 -11.92
CA THR A 105 18.27 37.06 -12.32
C THR A 105 19.57 37.76 -11.94
N GLU A 106 19.70 39.04 -12.26
CA GLU A 106 20.86 39.83 -11.82
C GLU A 106 20.98 39.90 -10.31
N ASN A 107 19.85 39.95 -9.59
CA ASN A 107 19.79 40.17 -8.14
C ASN A 107 19.18 39.01 -7.36
N GLY A 108 18.77 37.93 -8.03
CA GLY A 108 18.03 36.85 -7.41
C GLY A 108 18.42 35.46 -7.93
N LEU A 109 18.29 34.50 -7.04
CA LEU A 109 18.42 33.07 -7.35
C LEU A 109 17.27 32.34 -6.71
N GLY A 110 16.58 31.52 -7.50
CA GLY A 110 15.45 30.73 -7.04
C GLY A 110 15.25 29.48 -7.87
N SER A 111 14.11 28.87 -7.68
CA SER A 111 13.63 27.71 -8.40
C SER A 111 12.34 28.05 -9.13
N GLY A 112 12.04 27.29 -10.17
CA GLY A 112 10.76 27.32 -10.85
C GLY A 112 10.46 25.96 -11.43
N PHE A 113 9.21 25.70 -11.73
CA PHE A 113 8.82 24.43 -12.34
C PHE A 113 7.84 24.63 -13.48
N VAL A 114 7.91 23.79 -14.51
CA VAL A 114 6.97 23.82 -15.63
C VAL A 114 5.58 23.48 -15.06
N ALA A 115 4.71 24.47 -15.06
CA ALA A 115 3.34 24.33 -14.59
C ALA A 115 2.42 23.87 -15.72
N TRP A 116 2.46 24.54 -16.87
CA TRP A 116 1.70 24.16 -18.08
C TRP A 116 2.47 24.50 -19.35
N THR A 117 1.97 24.02 -20.47
CA THR A 117 2.48 24.35 -21.82
C THR A 117 1.32 24.78 -22.70
N ASP A 118 1.53 25.84 -23.49
CA ASP A 118 0.54 26.34 -24.42
C ASP A 118 1.21 27.02 -25.62
N GLY A 119 0.63 26.89 -26.82
CA GLY A 119 1.10 27.56 -28.02
C GLY A 119 2.57 27.31 -28.40
N GLY A 120 3.14 26.14 -27.97
CA GLY A 120 4.54 25.84 -28.20
C GLY A 120 5.51 26.41 -27.17
N ALA A 121 5.04 27.18 -26.20
CA ALA A 121 5.80 27.71 -25.08
C ALA A 121 5.59 26.87 -23.81
N SER A 122 6.51 27.01 -22.84
CA SER A 122 6.38 26.48 -21.51
C SER A 122 6.28 27.62 -20.49
N TYR A 123 5.41 27.44 -19.53
CA TYR A 123 5.17 28.41 -18.46
C TYR A 123 5.62 27.81 -17.12
N LEU A 124 6.55 28.51 -16.50
CA LEU A 124 7.12 28.13 -15.21
C LEU A 124 6.52 29.00 -14.12
N VAL A 125 6.13 28.36 -13.02
CA VAL A 125 5.77 29.08 -11.80
C VAL A 125 7.00 29.20 -10.91
N THR A 126 7.18 30.37 -10.31
CA THR A 126 8.24 30.72 -9.36
C THR A 126 7.69 31.66 -8.28
N ALA A 127 8.50 32.05 -7.29
CA ALA A 127 8.18 33.09 -6.35
C ALA A 127 8.43 34.48 -6.94
N ASN A 128 7.58 35.46 -6.62
CA ASN A 128 7.72 36.83 -7.15
C ASN A 128 9.02 37.50 -6.75
N HIS A 129 9.44 37.35 -5.47
CA HIS A 129 10.68 37.98 -4.98
C HIS A 129 11.93 37.50 -5.74
N VAL A 130 11.90 36.32 -6.40
CA VAL A 130 13.02 35.80 -7.21
C VAL A 130 13.18 36.64 -8.49
N VAL A 131 12.09 37.17 -9.05
CA VAL A 131 12.07 37.92 -10.30
C VAL A 131 11.75 39.41 -10.07
N GLU A 132 11.71 39.85 -8.83
CA GLU A 132 11.41 41.25 -8.49
C GLU A 132 12.42 42.21 -9.13
N GLY A 133 11.92 43.31 -9.70
CA GLY A 133 12.75 44.29 -10.41
C GLY A 133 13.20 43.88 -11.81
N GLN A 134 12.81 42.71 -12.31
CA GLN A 134 13.22 42.20 -13.63
C GLN A 134 12.14 42.31 -14.69
N LEU A 135 11.06 43.05 -14.43
CA LEU A 135 10.01 43.29 -15.43
C LEU A 135 10.61 44.04 -16.68
N GLY A 136 10.56 43.42 -17.83
CA GLY A 136 11.15 43.93 -19.07
C GLY A 136 12.62 43.54 -19.29
N SER A 137 13.25 42.89 -18.33
CA SER A 137 14.55 42.25 -18.46
C SER A 137 14.36 40.75 -18.51
N GLY A 138 15.10 40.01 -19.31
CA GLY A 138 15.02 38.57 -19.39
C GLY A 138 15.54 37.89 -18.14
N VAL A 139 15.03 36.72 -17.79
CA VAL A 139 15.55 35.87 -16.75
C VAL A 139 16.21 34.62 -17.33
N THR A 140 17.27 34.14 -16.71
CA THR A 140 17.93 32.91 -17.13
C THR A 140 17.32 31.71 -16.39
N ILE A 141 16.82 30.76 -17.18
CA ILE A 141 16.29 29.49 -16.66
C ILE A 141 17.30 28.41 -16.99
N SER A 142 17.77 27.68 -16.02
CA SER A 142 18.79 26.65 -16.25
C SER A 142 18.43 25.32 -15.58
N ARG A 143 18.86 24.25 -16.21
CA ARG A 143 18.75 22.87 -15.69
C ARG A 143 19.86 22.06 -16.35
N LYS A 144 20.51 21.19 -15.61
CA LYS A 144 21.56 20.24 -16.01
C LYS A 144 21.92 20.26 -17.52
N GLY A 145 22.85 21.11 -17.90
CA GLY A 145 23.37 21.21 -19.26
C GLY A 145 22.50 22.00 -20.26
N GLY A 146 21.40 22.60 -19.83
CA GLY A 146 20.55 23.45 -20.68
C GLY A 146 20.28 24.81 -20.02
N SER A 147 20.18 25.86 -20.87
CA SER A 147 19.83 27.22 -20.44
C SER A 147 18.83 27.78 -21.41
N TRP A 148 17.86 28.53 -20.92
CA TRP A 148 16.80 29.20 -21.69
C TRP A 148 16.66 30.64 -21.19
N SER A 149 16.39 31.55 -22.12
CA SER A 149 15.92 32.88 -21.76
C SER A 149 14.42 32.83 -21.51
N GLY A 150 13.97 33.45 -20.45
CA GLY A 150 12.57 33.52 -20.07
C GLY A 150 12.11 34.95 -19.90
N ASP A 151 10.83 35.20 -20.21
CA ASP A 151 10.16 36.47 -20.02
C ASP A 151 9.19 36.39 -18.88
N ILE A 152 9.13 37.42 -18.03
CA ILE A 152 8.15 37.47 -16.95
C ILE A 152 6.76 37.72 -17.56
N ASN A 153 5.91 36.71 -17.49
CA ASN A 153 4.58 36.73 -18.10
C ASN A 153 3.50 37.32 -17.17
N ALA A 154 3.59 37.01 -15.86
CA ALA A 154 2.67 37.51 -14.86
C ALA A 154 3.33 37.55 -13.48
N VAL A 155 2.89 38.46 -12.61
CA VAL A 155 3.30 38.59 -11.22
C VAL A 155 2.09 38.78 -10.30
N ASP A 156 2.15 38.21 -9.11
CA ASP A 156 1.25 38.48 -7.99
C ASP A 156 2.09 38.75 -6.74
N PRO A 157 2.56 40.00 -6.53
CA PRO A 157 3.40 40.37 -5.39
C PRO A 157 2.72 40.12 -4.04
N LYS A 158 1.38 40.20 -3.99
CA LYS A 158 0.61 39.99 -2.74
C LYS A 158 0.71 38.57 -2.23
N HIS A 159 0.85 37.60 -3.10
CA HIS A 159 0.96 36.18 -2.74
C HIS A 159 2.33 35.61 -3.06
N ASP A 160 3.27 36.48 -3.44
CA ASP A 160 4.65 36.12 -3.79
C ASP A 160 4.73 35.04 -4.90
N LEU A 161 3.96 35.22 -5.97
CA LEU A 161 3.93 34.31 -7.11
C LEU A 161 4.30 35.04 -8.42
N ALA A 162 4.97 34.34 -9.32
CA ALA A 162 5.24 34.81 -10.67
C ALA A 162 5.18 33.68 -11.69
N VAL A 163 4.97 34.04 -12.94
CA VAL A 163 5.00 33.14 -14.09
C VAL A 163 6.06 33.62 -15.06
N ILE A 164 6.91 32.72 -15.49
CA ILE A 164 7.93 32.94 -16.52
C ILE A 164 7.53 32.11 -17.73
N ARG A 165 7.53 32.75 -18.89
CA ARG A 165 7.33 32.11 -20.18
C ARG A 165 8.68 31.88 -20.87
N ILE A 166 8.91 30.66 -21.32
CA ILE A 166 10.05 30.30 -22.17
C ILE A 166 9.56 29.74 -23.48
N GLU A 167 10.29 30.04 -24.56
CA GLU A 167 10.00 29.46 -25.86
C GLU A 167 10.38 27.98 -25.91
N GLY A 168 9.52 27.18 -26.52
CA GLY A 168 9.71 25.74 -26.67
C GLY A 168 9.41 24.92 -25.40
N ARG A 169 9.78 23.68 -25.49
CA ARG A 169 9.64 22.71 -24.38
C ARG A 169 11.01 22.15 -24.03
N PRO A 170 11.51 22.36 -22.80
CA PRO A 170 12.71 21.69 -22.36
C PRO A 170 12.55 20.19 -22.47
N ALA A 171 13.55 19.49 -23.02
CA ALA A 171 13.50 18.05 -23.19
C ALA A 171 13.19 17.37 -21.86
N ASP A 172 12.37 16.31 -21.88
CA ASP A 172 11.96 15.49 -20.74
C ASP A 172 11.17 16.22 -19.63
N ALA A 173 10.88 17.51 -19.77
CA ALA A 173 10.02 18.23 -18.84
C ALA A 173 8.54 17.91 -19.13
N SER A 174 7.79 17.67 -18.07
CA SER A 174 6.33 17.50 -18.12
C SER A 174 5.66 18.51 -17.21
N PRO A 175 4.52 19.08 -17.61
CA PRO A 175 3.76 19.96 -16.73
C PRO A 175 3.40 19.28 -15.41
N LEU A 176 3.69 19.93 -14.30
CA LEU A 176 3.41 19.40 -12.95
C LEU A 176 2.05 19.86 -12.42
N TRP A 177 1.47 20.89 -13.01
CA TRP A 177 0.26 21.53 -12.49
C TRP A 177 -1.03 20.77 -12.82
N GLN A 178 -1.04 20.04 -13.93
CA GLN A 178 -2.25 19.38 -14.46
C GLN A 178 -2.87 18.32 -13.53
N ASN A 179 -2.09 17.76 -12.59
CA ASN A 179 -2.54 16.72 -11.67
C ASN A 179 -2.84 17.26 -10.27
N SER A 180 -2.84 18.58 -10.09
CA SER A 180 -2.89 19.23 -8.77
C SER A 180 -4.31 19.53 -8.30
N HIS A 181 -5.33 19.16 -9.08
CA HIS A 181 -6.72 19.45 -8.78
C HIS A 181 -7.23 18.69 -7.55
N GLY A 182 -7.60 19.44 -6.53
CA GLY A 182 -8.50 18.98 -5.48
C GLY A 182 -7.87 18.41 -4.20
N ARG A 183 -6.58 18.12 -4.12
CA ARG A 183 -5.99 17.67 -2.87
C ARG A 183 -5.54 18.81 -1.99
N LYS A 184 -6.28 19.05 -0.91
CA LYS A 184 -5.81 19.91 0.18
C LYS A 184 -4.90 19.08 1.09
N PRO A 185 -3.64 19.47 1.28
CA PRO A 185 -2.77 18.81 2.25
C PRO A 185 -3.34 19.00 3.66
N ARG A 186 -3.06 18.05 4.53
CA ARG A 186 -3.48 18.09 5.95
C ARG A 186 -2.24 18.10 6.83
N THR A 187 -2.35 18.69 8.00
CA THR A 187 -1.29 18.60 9.02
C THR A 187 -0.92 17.13 9.27
N GLY A 188 0.38 16.83 9.25
CA GLY A 188 0.94 15.49 9.34
C GLY A 188 1.14 14.77 8.01
N ASP A 189 0.61 15.27 6.89
CA ASP A 189 0.90 14.70 5.57
C ASP A 189 2.37 14.91 5.22
N GLN A 190 3.01 13.91 4.62
CA GLN A 190 4.39 14.04 4.14
C GLN A 190 4.47 15.00 2.96
N LEU A 191 5.50 15.85 2.99
CA LEU A 191 5.76 16.85 1.96
C LEU A 191 7.18 16.68 1.40
N LEU A 192 7.31 16.87 0.09
CA LEU A 192 8.59 16.97 -0.60
C LEU A 192 8.74 18.39 -1.12
N LEU A 193 9.90 19.00 -0.88
CA LEU A 193 10.33 20.24 -1.53
C LEU A 193 11.39 19.89 -2.58
N VAL A 194 11.25 20.45 -3.77
CA VAL A 194 12.20 20.25 -4.86
C VAL A 194 12.66 21.60 -5.35
N GLY A 195 13.98 21.79 -5.48
CA GLY A 195 14.53 23.07 -5.89
C GLY A 195 16.03 23.04 -6.18
N SER A 196 16.60 24.22 -6.23
CA SER A 196 18.02 24.49 -6.57
C SER A 196 18.66 25.40 -5.51
N PRO A 197 18.79 24.94 -4.27
CA PRO A 197 19.38 25.76 -3.21
C PRO A 197 20.80 26.16 -3.58
N TYR A 198 21.13 27.43 -3.40
CA TYR A 198 22.44 28.00 -3.75
C TYR A 198 22.88 27.73 -5.20
N GLY A 199 21.93 27.52 -6.13
CA GLY A 199 22.21 27.10 -7.50
C GLY A 199 22.56 25.63 -7.68
N LEU A 200 22.52 24.83 -6.63
CA LEU A 200 22.76 23.39 -6.67
C LEU A 200 21.52 22.68 -7.22
N TYR A 201 21.51 22.49 -8.51
CA TYR A 201 20.40 21.83 -9.19
C TYR A 201 20.10 20.44 -8.62
N GLY A 202 18.83 20.14 -8.44
CA GLY A 202 18.36 18.78 -8.17
C GLY A 202 18.29 18.44 -6.70
N SER A 203 18.17 19.41 -5.81
CA SER A 203 17.98 19.17 -4.40
C SER A 203 16.53 18.78 -4.07
N VAL A 204 16.39 17.77 -3.23
CA VAL A 204 15.11 17.28 -2.71
C VAL A 204 15.21 17.18 -1.20
N THR A 205 14.28 17.80 -0.51
CA THR A 205 14.13 17.67 0.93
C THR A 205 12.75 17.14 1.29
N THR A 206 12.62 16.52 2.45
CA THR A 206 11.37 15.97 2.93
C THR A 206 11.07 16.42 4.34
N GLY A 207 9.81 16.52 4.64
CA GLY A 207 9.28 16.82 5.95
C GLY A 207 7.78 16.51 5.99
N ILE A 208 7.09 17.17 6.89
CA ILE A 208 5.64 17.08 7.03
C ILE A 208 4.99 18.46 6.88
N VAL A 209 3.72 18.44 6.60
CA VAL A 209 2.88 19.63 6.73
C VAL A 209 2.66 19.90 8.23
N SER A 210 3.23 20.98 8.74
CA SER A 210 3.10 21.36 10.15
C SER A 210 1.79 22.09 10.42
N ARG A 211 1.30 22.88 9.43
CA ARG A 211 0.05 23.63 9.52
C ARG A 211 -0.48 23.99 8.14
N VAL A 212 -1.80 24.02 7.99
CA VAL A 212 -2.47 24.48 6.76
C VAL A 212 -3.47 25.58 7.09
N THR A 213 -3.42 26.64 6.28
CA THR A 213 -4.43 27.69 6.24
C THR A 213 -4.85 27.93 4.79
N PRO A 214 -5.92 28.70 4.51
CA PRO A 214 -6.27 29.06 3.15
C PRO A 214 -5.18 29.81 2.37
N ARG A 215 -4.20 30.39 3.06
CA ARG A 215 -3.14 31.23 2.46
C ARG A 215 -1.77 30.62 2.54
N VAL A 216 -1.52 29.68 3.45
CA VAL A 216 -0.17 29.19 3.75
C VAL A 216 -0.21 27.74 4.13
N ILE A 217 0.73 26.98 3.61
CA ILE A 217 1.15 25.66 4.10
C ILE A 217 2.49 25.88 4.82
N GLN A 218 2.54 25.55 6.10
CA GLN A 218 3.78 25.50 6.87
C GLN A 218 4.33 24.08 6.86
N THR A 219 5.64 23.95 6.74
CA THR A 219 6.35 22.66 6.74
C THR A 219 7.67 22.75 7.48
N ASP A 220 8.12 21.65 8.02
CA ASP A 220 9.46 21.46 8.60
C ASP A 220 10.48 20.92 7.57
N ALA A 221 10.06 20.63 6.34
CA ALA A 221 10.97 20.25 5.26
C ALA A 221 12.00 21.36 5.05
N ALA A 222 13.28 21.01 5.07
CA ALA A 222 14.37 21.98 4.96
C ALA A 222 14.30 22.78 3.65
N ALA A 223 14.35 24.09 3.74
CA ALA A 223 14.42 25.01 2.61
C ALA A 223 15.54 26.02 2.81
N ASN A 224 16.37 26.17 1.81
CA ASN A 224 17.50 27.09 1.79
C ASN A 224 17.32 28.15 0.68
N PRO A 225 18.07 29.27 0.74
CA PRO A 225 18.08 30.25 -0.34
C PRO A 225 18.30 29.59 -1.70
N GLY A 226 17.42 29.89 -2.66
CA GLY A 226 17.38 29.23 -3.96
C GLY A 226 16.29 28.16 -4.12
N ASN A 227 15.68 27.67 -3.04
CA ASN A 227 14.49 26.79 -3.12
C ASN A 227 13.19 27.55 -3.39
N SER A 228 13.14 28.86 -3.14
CA SER A 228 11.98 29.73 -3.41
C SER A 228 11.49 29.59 -4.86
N GLY A 229 10.19 29.42 -5.05
CA GLY A 229 9.56 29.14 -6.34
C GLY A 229 9.50 27.68 -6.73
N GLY A 230 10.18 26.80 -5.99
CA GLY A 230 10.12 25.35 -6.20
C GLY A 230 8.77 24.74 -5.79
N PRO A 231 8.39 23.57 -6.35
CA PRO A 231 7.16 22.90 -5.99
C PRO A 231 7.26 22.21 -4.63
N ALA A 232 6.19 22.33 -3.84
CA ALA A 232 5.91 21.48 -2.71
C ALA A 232 4.94 20.38 -3.16
N LEU A 233 5.30 19.10 -2.94
CA LEU A 233 4.60 17.95 -3.50
C LEU A 233 4.13 17.00 -2.40
N ASP A 234 3.01 16.33 -2.66
CA ASP A 234 2.59 15.19 -1.86
C ASP A 234 3.38 13.91 -2.23
N ARG A 235 3.12 12.81 -1.51
CA ARG A 235 3.76 11.50 -1.78
C ARG A 235 3.45 10.93 -3.17
N GLN A 236 2.42 11.39 -3.83
CA GLN A 236 2.02 10.97 -5.17
C GLN A 236 2.68 11.81 -6.27
N GLY A 237 3.29 12.94 -5.87
CA GLY A 237 3.93 13.89 -6.78
C GLY A 237 2.99 14.94 -7.33
N ASN A 238 1.85 15.14 -6.69
CA ASN A 238 0.97 16.26 -7.01
C ASN A 238 1.52 17.52 -6.34
N VAL A 239 1.53 18.63 -7.04
CA VAL A 239 1.90 19.92 -6.47
C VAL A 239 0.78 20.34 -5.52
N VAL A 240 1.11 20.55 -4.26
CA VAL A 240 0.20 21.05 -3.23
C VAL A 240 0.45 22.51 -2.89
N GLY A 241 1.62 23.04 -3.28
CA GLY A 241 1.97 24.44 -3.07
C GLY A 241 3.24 24.86 -3.79
N VAL A 242 3.53 26.16 -3.74
CA VAL A 242 4.75 26.80 -4.26
C VAL A 242 5.52 27.36 -3.06
N LEU A 243 6.77 26.95 -2.88
CA LEU A 243 7.61 27.43 -1.79
C LEU A 243 7.96 28.90 -2.01
N VAL A 244 7.76 29.74 -1.00
CA VAL A 244 7.97 31.18 -1.14
C VAL A 244 8.90 31.76 -0.07
N SER A 245 8.99 31.15 1.13
CA SER A 245 9.87 31.69 2.18
C SER A 245 10.22 30.65 3.22
N GLY A 246 11.32 30.91 3.94
CA GLY A 246 11.69 30.24 5.17
C GLY A 246 11.67 31.22 6.33
N GLY A 247 11.15 30.79 7.47
CA GLY A 247 11.11 31.55 8.72
C GLY A 247 12.23 31.15 9.69
N GLY A 248 13.23 30.40 9.23
CA GLY A 248 14.32 29.84 10.03
C GLY A 248 14.43 28.32 9.89
N GLU A 249 15.20 27.71 10.78
CA GLU A 249 15.34 26.25 10.78
C GLU A 249 13.97 25.60 11.04
N ASN A 250 13.59 24.66 10.16
CA ASN A 250 12.37 23.85 10.26
C ASN A 250 11.03 24.63 10.24
N ILE A 251 11.02 25.88 9.78
CA ILE A 251 9.81 26.68 9.58
C ILE A 251 9.85 27.27 8.17
N ASN A 252 9.18 26.63 7.25
CA ASN A 252 9.13 27.03 5.84
C ASN A 252 7.69 27.16 5.38
N PHE A 253 7.45 27.99 4.37
CA PHE A 253 6.11 28.35 3.94
C PHE A 253 5.95 28.17 2.43
N ALA A 254 4.81 27.58 2.05
CA ALA A 254 4.41 27.48 0.67
C ALA A 254 3.01 28.10 0.47
N VAL A 255 2.80 28.73 -0.68
CA VAL A 255 1.47 29.19 -1.12
C VAL A 255 0.69 27.94 -1.58
N PRO A 256 -0.52 27.70 -1.01
CA PRO A 256 -1.34 26.56 -1.42
C PRO A 256 -1.64 26.60 -2.91
N ILE A 257 -1.61 25.42 -3.57
CA ILE A 257 -1.87 25.31 -5.02
C ILE A 257 -3.24 25.89 -5.40
N SER A 258 -4.25 25.72 -4.57
CA SER A 258 -5.60 26.28 -4.80
C SER A 258 -5.60 27.81 -4.88
N LEU A 259 -4.76 28.46 -4.10
CA LEU A 259 -4.60 29.91 -4.15
C LEU A 259 -3.77 30.32 -5.36
N ALA A 260 -2.68 29.62 -5.63
CA ALA A 260 -1.84 29.85 -6.81
C ALA A 260 -2.65 29.70 -8.12
N CYS A 261 -3.46 28.64 -8.23
CA CYS A 261 -4.38 28.43 -9.33
C CYS A 261 -5.36 29.59 -9.53
N ALA A 262 -6.01 30.02 -8.44
CA ALA A 262 -6.99 31.09 -8.51
C ALA A 262 -6.36 32.45 -8.96
N ARG A 263 -5.08 32.64 -8.70
CA ARG A 263 -4.34 33.89 -9.03
C ARG A 263 -3.75 33.87 -10.41
N LEU A 264 -3.15 32.75 -10.82
CA LEU A 264 -2.45 32.62 -12.09
C LEU A 264 -3.38 32.17 -13.25
N ARG A 265 -4.63 31.83 -12.96
CA ARG A 265 -5.71 31.51 -13.91
C ARG A 265 -5.44 30.38 -14.91
N HIS A 266 -4.62 29.39 -14.53
CA HIS A 266 -4.22 28.29 -15.42
C HIS A 266 -4.23 26.92 -14.71
N CYS A 267 -5.35 26.54 -14.06
CA CYS A 267 -5.49 25.18 -13.54
C CYS A 267 -6.62 24.42 -14.23
#